data_1f4d8277f250dbaefd4cb0b018eb842e
#
_entry.id   1f4d8277f250dbaefd4cb0b018eb842e
#
_cell.length_a   1.000
_cell.length_b   1.000
_cell.length_c   1.000
_cell.angle_alpha   90.00
_cell.angle_beta   90.00
_cell.angle_gamma   90.00
#
_symmetry.space_group_name_H-M   'P 1'
#
loop_
_entity.id
_entity.type
_entity.pdbx_description
1 polymer ?
#
loop_
_entity_poly.entity_id
_entity_poly.type
_entity_poly.pdbx_seq_one_letter_code
_entity_poly.pdbx_strand_id
1 'polypeptide(L)'
;LQPEINQEAIARMLDQVQKPTRYTGGEMNTQLKPWDSAKLHFAFCFPDTYEVGMSHLGMKILYAAMNQQPDMLCERAFMPWVDMMELMKQENVPLFTLESRSPLSAFDVVGFTLQYEMSYSNILAMLELGGIPLLRENRREEDPIVVAGGPCAFNPEPLADFIDAFMVGDGEEQILDLNRVIMQGREEDASRMTILKRLCAIRGVYVPALYDVQYNADGTIASMKPNCPEAPEKVLKAIIPDLDKAFYPTEIPVPYMEIIHDRIMLEIMRGCTRGCRFCQAGILYRPVRERSLEHLVELAQQLENTTGYEEISLSSLSSGDYTCLAELIRELIRRLDEKHVSISLPSLRLDSVLKDSLEATQKEKKTSLTFAPEAGTQRLRDVINKGVTEEDLMSKVSDAFHGGWSSVKLYFMMGLPTETTEDLDGIADLAKKVVDAYFAVPRGERAKGLRVVCSASVFVPKPFTPFQWEPQDTQEMVREKQSHLREKLHIKGVTFNYHESDLSYLEACFARGDRRMGQVLLRAYQKGCMLDGWTELFKYDMWREAFAELGIDPAFYAYRRREKDEIMPWDVIDCGVTKEFLWREKEKAEKAQTTKDCRKGCNGCGLQRFKGVCKYCG
;
A
#
# COMPACT_ATOMS: atom_id res chain seq x y z
N LEU A 1 30.98 9.67 -16.35
CA LEU A 1 30.16 10.28 -17.42
C LEU A 1 28.75 9.76 -17.34
N GLN A 2 27.75 10.67 -17.41
CA GLN A 2 26.35 10.31 -17.46
C GLN A 2 26.08 9.44 -18.71
N PRO A 3 25.40 8.28 -18.59
CA PRO A 3 25.01 7.47 -19.74
C PRO A 3 23.98 8.20 -20.61
N GLU A 4 24.22 8.24 -21.91
CA GLU A 4 23.36 8.97 -22.85
C GLU A 4 22.34 8.02 -23.50
N ILE A 5 21.07 8.46 -23.53
CA ILE A 5 20.01 7.88 -24.35
C ILE A 5 19.74 8.83 -25.53
N ASN A 6 19.27 8.28 -26.64
CA ASN A 6 18.89 9.04 -27.83
C ASN A 6 17.72 10.01 -27.52
N GLN A 7 18.04 11.27 -27.24
CA GLN A 7 17.05 12.31 -26.88
C GLN A 7 16.09 12.63 -28.04
N GLU A 8 16.54 12.50 -29.29
CA GLU A 8 15.68 12.70 -30.47
C GLU A 8 14.62 11.59 -30.57
N ALA A 9 15.02 10.33 -30.25
CA ALA A 9 14.06 9.23 -30.20
C ALA A 9 13.00 9.45 -29.11
N ILE A 10 13.43 9.88 -27.91
CA ILE A 10 12.49 10.24 -26.84
C ILE A 10 11.52 11.34 -27.30
N ALA A 11 12.01 12.41 -27.95
CA ALA A 11 11.16 13.47 -28.43
C ALA A 11 10.11 12.96 -29.45
N ARG A 12 10.52 12.11 -30.40
CA ARG A 12 9.57 11.48 -31.36
C ARG A 12 8.54 10.58 -30.67
N MET A 13 8.92 9.85 -29.63
CA MET A 13 7.98 9.01 -28.86
C MET A 13 6.97 9.87 -28.11
N LEU A 14 7.40 10.97 -27.50
CA LEU A 14 6.52 11.89 -26.76
C LEU A 14 5.44 12.51 -27.65
N ASP A 15 5.73 12.76 -28.92
CA ASP A 15 4.75 13.27 -29.89
C ASP A 15 3.65 12.25 -30.26
N GLN A 16 3.84 10.96 -29.96
CA GLN A 16 2.96 9.86 -30.37
C GLN A 16 2.13 9.27 -29.22
N VAL A 17 2.53 9.49 -27.96
CA VAL A 17 1.84 8.92 -26.79
C VAL A 17 0.65 9.77 -26.35
N GLN A 18 -0.35 9.13 -25.75
CA GLN A 18 -1.56 9.80 -25.27
C GLN A 18 -1.30 10.84 -24.16
N LYS A 19 -0.33 10.58 -23.29
CA LYS A 19 -0.02 11.42 -22.12
C LYS A 19 1.50 11.67 -22.00
N PRO A 20 2.08 12.54 -22.82
CA PRO A 20 3.53 12.78 -22.83
C PRO A 20 4.07 13.29 -21.49
N THR A 21 3.28 14.04 -20.72
CA THR A 21 3.67 14.57 -19.41
C THR A 21 4.04 13.51 -18.38
N ARG A 22 3.66 12.25 -18.58
CA ARG A 22 4.12 11.12 -17.76
C ARG A 22 5.64 10.90 -17.83
N TYR A 23 6.28 11.38 -18.91
CA TYR A 23 7.64 11.02 -19.29
C TYR A 23 8.57 12.24 -19.48
N THR A 24 8.06 13.44 -19.26
CA THR A 24 8.84 14.67 -19.51
C THR A 24 9.79 15.01 -18.37
N GLY A 25 9.42 14.75 -17.12
CA GLY A 25 10.15 15.24 -15.95
C GLY A 25 10.17 16.78 -15.86
N GLY A 26 11.10 17.33 -15.09
CA GLY A 26 11.32 18.78 -14.95
C GLY A 26 10.26 19.49 -14.12
N GLU A 27 9.51 18.76 -13.29
CA GLU A 27 8.50 19.33 -12.40
C GLU A 27 9.11 20.32 -11.41
N MET A 28 8.33 21.29 -10.97
CA MET A 28 8.73 22.21 -9.91
C MET A 28 9.18 21.42 -8.67
N ASN A 29 10.24 21.86 -8.01
CA ASN A 29 10.87 21.22 -6.85
C ASN A 29 11.52 19.84 -7.14
N THR A 30 11.70 19.47 -8.40
CA THR A 30 12.50 18.28 -8.73
C THR A 30 13.94 18.49 -8.29
N GLN A 31 14.52 17.51 -7.59
CA GLN A 31 15.90 17.57 -7.11
C GLN A 31 16.86 17.19 -8.25
N LEU A 32 17.52 18.16 -8.84
CA LEU A 32 18.51 17.92 -9.90
C LEU A 32 19.92 18.05 -9.33
N LYS A 33 20.71 16.99 -9.44
CA LYS A 33 22.13 16.96 -9.09
C LYS A 33 22.97 16.57 -10.31
N PRO A 34 24.15 17.15 -10.49
CA PRO A 34 25.08 16.64 -11.49
C PRO A 34 25.43 15.18 -11.23
N TRP A 35 25.38 14.33 -12.27
CA TRP A 35 25.66 12.90 -12.14
C TRP A 35 26.98 12.62 -11.41
N ASP A 36 28.06 13.27 -11.84
CA ASP A 36 29.40 13.09 -11.28
C ASP A 36 29.57 13.65 -9.84
N SER A 37 28.54 14.31 -9.28
CA SER A 37 28.60 14.83 -7.91
C SER A 37 28.24 13.78 -6.85
N ALA A 38 27.60 12.68 -7.25
CA ALA A 38 27.20 11.60 -6.36
C ALA A 38 28.12 10.39 -6.48
N LYS A 39 28.32 9.68 -5.39
CA LYS A 39 29.05 8.41 -5.35
C LYS A 39 28.13 7.22 -5.56
N LEU A 40 26.82 7.40 -5.30
CA LEU A 40 25.82 6.37 -5.47
C LEU A 40 24.62 6.93 -6.22
N HIS A 41 24.20 6.20 -7.25
CA HIS A 41 23.04 6.51 -8.10
C HIS A 41 21.92 5.53 -7.83
N PHE A 42 20.76 6.03 -7.43
CA PHE A 42 19.57 5.25 -7.09
C PHE A 42 18.41 5.57 -8.05
N ALA A 43 17.93 4.59 -8.80
CA ALA A 43 16.69 4.70 -9.56
C ALA A 43 15.51 4.23 -8.70
N PHE A 44 14.64 5.14 -8.30
CA PHE A 44 13.45 4.83 -7.52
C PHE A 44 12.26 4.56 -8.45
N CYS A 45 11.92 3.29 -8.56
CA CYS A 45 10.90 2.79 -9.48
C CYS A 45 9.56 2.59 -8.78
N PHE A 46 8.50 3.15 -9.36
CA PHE A 46 7.14 2.85 -8.97
C PHE A 46 6.50 1.92 -10.03
N PRO A 47 6.06 0.69 -9.66
CA PRO A 47 5.59 -0.28 -10.64
C PRO A 47 4.12 -0.06 -11.03
N ASP A 48 3.75 1.18 -11.29
CA ASP A 48 2.48 1.63 -11.86
C ASP A 48 2.70 2.97 -12.57
N THR A 49 1.65 3.53 -13.16
CA THR A 49 1.73 4.78 -13.92
C THR A 49 2.17 5.98 -13.07
N TYR A 50 2.64 7.02 -13.75
CA TYR A 50 3.07 8.28 -13.14
C TYR A 50 2.03 8.86 -12.17
N GLU A 51 0.73 8.86 -12.55
CA GLU A 51 -0.35 9.45 -11.73
C GLU A 51 -0.53 8.72 -10.40
N VAL A 52 -0.34 7.40 -10.39
CA VAL A 52 -0.39 6.58 -9.18
C VAL A 52 0.86 6.81 -8.33
N GLY A 53 2.03 6.74 -8.94
CA GLY A 53 3.31 6.86 -8.25
C GLY A 53 3.54 8.25 -7.66
N MET A 54 3.24 9.32 -8.39
CA MET A 54 3.37 10.69 -7.89
C MET A 54 2.37 11.04 -6.78
N SER A 55 1.32 10.24 -6.63
CA SER A 55 0.38 10.33 -5.51
C SER A 55 0.86 9.63 -4.25
N HIS A 56 1.97 8.88 -4.30
CA HIS A 56 2.46 8.05 -3.20
C HIS A 56 3.41 8.84 -2.28
N LEU A 57 2.96 9.11 -1.03
CA LEU A 57 3.74 9.89 -0.05
C LEU A 57 5.09 9.26 0.29
N GLY A 58 5.15 7.92 0.46
CA GLY A 58 6.40 7.23 0.78
C GLY A 58 7.48 7.41 -0.27
N MET A 59 7.12 7.47 -1.57
CA MET A 59 8.07 7.76 -2.63
C MET A 59 8.64 9.18 -2.49
N LYS A 60 7.79 10.18 -2.21
CA LYS A 60 8.22 11.57 -2.01
C LYS A 60 9.18 11.70 -0.82
N ILE A 61 8.89 11.00 0.29
CA ILE A 61 9.74 11.00 1.49
C ILE A 61 11.11 10.39 1.18
N LEU A 62 11.16 9.19 0.61
CA LEU A 62 12.42 8.48 0.38
C LEU A 62 13.27 9.15 -0.72
N TYR A 63 12.63 9.64 -1.79
CA TYR A 63 13.28 10.44 -2.83
C TYR A 63 14.00 11.67 -2.25
N ALA A 64 13.29 12.44 -1.43
CA ALA A 64 13.86 13.60 -0.79
C ALA A 64 14.94 13.24 0.25
N ALA A 65 14.74 12.19 1.06
CA ALA A 65 15.71 11.76 2.07
C ALA A 65 17.06 11.39 1.44
N MET A 66 17.04 10.65 0.33
CA MET A 66 18.26 10.29 -0.41
C MET A 66 18.90 11.52 -1.05
N ASN A 67 18.10 12.39 -1.67
CA ASN A 67 18.63 13.58 -2.33
C ASN A 67 19.15 14.66 -1.37
N GLN A 68 18.81 14.62 -0.09
CA GLN A 68 19.49 15.47 0.91
C GLN A 68 20.92 15.02 1.22
N GLN A 69 21.30 13.77 0.93
CA GLN A 69 22.66 13.30 1.14
C GLN A 69 23.56 13.84 0.00
N PRO A 70 24.73 14.43 0.33
CA PRO A 70 25.59 15.04 -0.69
C PRO A 70 26.20 14.02 -1.67
N ASP A 71 26.36 12.78 -1.23
CA ASP A 71 27.00 11.69 -1.95
C ASP A 71 26.03 10.71 -2.62
N MET A 72 24.71 10.98 -2.56
CA MET A 72 23.67 10.16 -3.17
C MET A 72 22.87 10.99 -4.18
N LEU A 73 22.51 10.35 -5.29
CA LEU A 73 21.58 10.86 -6.30
C LEU A 73 20.43 9.86 -6.43
N CYS A 74 19.20 10.33 -6.27
CA CYS A 74 18.00 9.55 -6.46
C CYS A 74 17.14 10.14 -7.56
N GLU A 75 16.78 9.34 -8.55
CA GLU A 75 15.92 9.71 -9.66
C GLU A 75 14.70 8.79 -9.75
N ARG A 76 13.59 9.28 -10.33
CA ARG A 76 12.32 8.58 -10.38
C ARG A 76 12.08 7.91 -11.73
N ALA A 77 11.53 6.69 -11.69
CA ALA A 77 11.02 6.01 -12.86
C ALA A 77 9.65 5.39 -12.57
N PHE A 78 8.77 5.37 -13.56
CA PHE A 78 7.42 4.84 -13.46
C PHE A 78 7.18 3.78 -14.54
N MET A 79 6.22 2.88 -14.28
CA MET A 79 5.79 1.92 -15.30
C MET A 79 5.21 2.69 -16.50
N PRO A 80 5.78 2.56 -17.69
CA PRO A 80 5.23 3.20 -18.88
C PRO A 80 3.91 2.54 -19.28
N TRP A 81 3.01 3.34 -19.88
CA TRP A 81 1.78 2.82 -20.46
C TRP A 81 2.05 2.04 -21.74
N VAL A 82 1.10 1.26 -22.20
CA VAL A 82 1.27 0.34 -23.34
C VAL A 82 1.76 1.01 -24.62
N ASP A 83 1.28 2.21 -24.93
CA ASP A 83 1.70 2.99 -26.09
C ASP A 83 3.19 3.37 -26.04
N MET A 84 3.65 3.84 -24.88
CA MET A 84 5.06 4.19 -24.67
C MET A 84 5.95 2.94 -24.68
N MET A 85 5.52 1.83 -24.08
CA MET A 85 6.29 0.58 -24.10
C MET A 85 6.51 0.05 -25.52
N GLU A 86 5.49 0.13 -26.38
CA GLU A 86 5.61 -0.26 -27.78
C GLU A 86 6.63 0.60 -28.53
N LEU A 87 6.57 1.93 -28.34
CA LEU A 87 7.51 2.86 -28.95
C LEU A 87 8.94 2.66 -28.44
N MET A 88 9.12 2.44 -27.13
CA MET A 88 10.43 2.14 -26.56
C MET A 88 11.07 0.91 -27.20
N LYS A 89 10.29 -0.15 -27.43
CA LYS A 89 10.76 -1.36 -28.11
C LYS A 89 11.10 -1.09 -29.58
N GLN A 90 10.27 -0.33 -30.29
CA GLN A 90 10.47 0.02 -31.72
C GLN A 90 11.71 0.89 -31.93
N GLU A 91 11.90 1.90 -31.09
CA GLU A 91 13.03 2.84 -31.16
C GLU A 91 14.30 2.32 -30.46
N ASN A 92 14.21 1.14 -29.82
CA ASN A 92 15.28 0.54 -29.02
C ASN A 92 15.80 1.50 -27.93
N VAL A 93 14.87 2.18 -27.25
CA VAL A 93 15.15 3.09 -26.11
C VAL A 93 14.82 2.36 -24.82
N PRO A 94 15.78 2.16 -23.91
CA PRO A 94 15.53 1.52 -22.63
C PRO A 94 14.68 2.39 -21.72
N LEU A 95 14.06 1.80 -20.68
CA LEU A 95 13.37 2.55 -19.64
C LEU A 95 14.35 3.46 -18.91
N PHE A 96 13.95 4.70 -18.74
CA PHE A 96 14.79 5.79 -18.21
C PHE A 96 14.10 6.52 -17.05
N THR A 97 14.91 7.22 -16.26
CA THR A 97 14.48 8.08 -15.16
C THR A 97 13.99 9.44 -15.67
N LEU A 98 13.17 10.14 -14.90
CA LEU A 98 12.60 11.42 -15.30
C LEU A 98 13.58 12.59 -15.21
N GLU A 99 14.50 12.56 -14.25
CA GLU A 99 15.41 13.67 -13.96
C GLU A 99 16.49 13.80 -15.04
N SER A 100 17.33 12.79 -15.17
CA SER A 100 18.48 12.81 -16.09
C SER A 100 18.23 12.12 -17.43
N ARG A 101 17.11 11.36 -17.52
CA ARG A 101 16.83 10.43 -18.64
C ARG A 101 17.92 9.39 -18.84
N SER A 102 18.53 8.94 -17.74
CA SER A 102 19.50 7.84 -17.77
C SER A 102 18.81 6.47 -17.75
N PRO A 103 19.33 5.44 -18.44
CA PRO A 103 18.75 4.11 -18.43
C PRO A 103 18.85 3.47 -17.03
N LEU A 104 17.87 2.65 -16.62
CA LEU A 104 17.89 2.02 -15.29
C LEU A 104 19.16 1.18 -15.04
N SER A 105 19.68 0.54 -16.07
CA SER A 105 20.92 -0.27 -15.97
C SER A 105 22.20 0.53 -15.64
N ALA A 106 22.12 1.86 -15.72
CA ALA A 106 23.26 2.72 -15.39
C ALA A 106 23.37 3.07 -13.89
N PHE A 107 22.35 2.76 -13.13
CA PHE A 107 22.30 3.06 -11.70
C PHE A 107 22.98 1.98 -10.87
N ASP A 108 23.47 2.34 -9.69
CA ASP A 108 24.05 1.40 -8.72
C ASP A 108 22.96 0.54 -8.05
N VAL A 109 21.82 1.15 -7.81
CA VAL A 109 20.66 0.54 -7.15
C VAL A 109 19.38 0.88 -7.92
N VAL A 110 18.55 -0.14 -8.11
CA VAL A 110 17.17 0.02 -8.64
C VAL A 110 16.21 -0.44 -7.56
N GLY A 111 15.43 0.50 -7.02
CA GLY A 111 14.53 0.26 -5.89
C GLY A 111 13.07 0.32 -6.29
N PHE A 112 12.28 -0.70 -5.90
CA PHE A 112 10.85 -0.77 -6.14
C PHE A 112 10.04 -0.57 -4.85
N THR A 113 8.89 0.12 -4.95
CA THR A 113 7.92 0.15 -3.87
C THR A 113 6.78 -0.83 -4.14
N LEU A 114 6.55 -1.77 -3.21
CA LEU A 114 5.59 -2.87 -3.33
C LEU A 114 4.32 -2.52 -2.58
N GLN A 115 3.33 -1.93 -3.27
CA GLN A 115 2.08 -1.47 -2.66
C GLN A 115 0.93 -2.46 -2.84
N TYR A 116 0.97 -3.24 -3.92
CA TYR A 116 -0.11 -4.14 -4.32
C TYR A 116 0.43 -5.31 -5.14
N GLU A 117 -0.05 -6.52 -4.88
CA GLU A 117 0.46 -7.75 -5.49
C GLU A 117 0.23 -7.79 -7.01
N MET A 118 -0.83 -7.13 -7.51
CA MET A 118 -1.13 -7.10 -8.94
C MET A 118 -0.20 -6.17 -9.74
N SER A 119 0.76 -5.54 -9.09
CA SER A 119 1.84 -4.80 -9.76
C SER A 119 3.14 -5.61 -9.95
N TYR A 120 3.18 -6.88 -9.55
CA TYR A 120 4.41 -7.68 -9.61
C TYR A 120 4.88 -7.93 -11.05
N SER A 121 3.98 -8.15 -12.01
CA SER A 121 4.29 -8.27 -13.43
C SER A 121 4.93 -6.99 -14.00
N ASN A 122 4.56 -5.83 -13.47
CA ASN A 122 5.13 -4.54 -13.88
C ASN A 122 6.59 -4.41 -13.47
N ILE A 123 7.00 -5.03 -12.36
CA ILE A 123 8.41 -5.04 -11.93
C ILE A 123 9.27 -5.77 -12.98
N LEU A 124 8.80 -6.91 -13.47
CA LEU A 124 9.49 -7.65 -14.52
C LEU A 124 9.57 -6.82 -15.82
N ALA A 125 8.47 -6.17 -16.19
CA ALA A 125 8.44 -5.29 -17.35
C ALA A 125 9.43 -4.13 -17.24
N MET A 126 9.50 -3.48 -16.07
CA MET A 126 10.44 -2.37 -15.82
C MET A 126 11.90 -2.83 -15.81
N LEU A 127 12.20 -4.01 -15.26
CA LEU A 127 13.54 -4.60 -15.30
C LEU A 127 13.96 -4.92 -16.74
N GLU A 128 13.10 -5.60 -17.52
CA GLU A 128 13.41 -5.96 -18.91
C GLU A 128 13.58 -4.71 -19.78
N LEU A 129 12.64 -3.76 -19.71
CA LEU A 129 12.75 -2.49 -20.43
C LEU A 129 13.96 -1.67 -20.00
N GLY A 130 14.37 -1.78 -18.73
CA GLY A 130 15.56 -1.12 -18.19
C GLY A 130 16.87 -1.80 -18.54
N GLY A 131 16.84 -2.94 -19.25
CA GLY A 131 18.03 -3.71 -19.65
C GLY A 131 18.68 -4.46 -18.49
N ILE A 132 17.93 -4.80 -17.44
CA ILE A 132 18.41 -5.51 -16.25
C ILE A 132 17.94 -6.97 -16.29
N PRO A 133 18.84 -7.97 -16.07
CA PRO A 133 18.43 -9.36 -16.03
C PRO A 133 17.30 -9.60 -15.01
N LEU A 134 16.21 -10.26 -15.44
CA LEU A 134 15.04 -10.51 -14.59
C LEU A 134 15.42 -11.32 -13.36
N LEU A 135 16.03 -12.49 -13.56
CA LEU A 135 16.44 -13.35 -12.47
C LEU A 135 17.71 -12.81 -11.80
N ARG A 136 17.67 -12.66 -10.48
CA ARG A 136 18.82 -12.19 -9.68
C ARG A 136 20.09 -13.03 -9.87
N GLU A 137 19.95 -14.34 -10.10
CA GLU A 137 21.05 -15.27 -10.32
C GLU A 137 21.81 -15.02 -11.63
N ASN A 138 21.17 -14.34 -12.60
CA ASN A 138 21.76 -14.00 -13.90
C ASN A 138 22.44 -12.62 -13.88
N ARG A 139 22.36 -11.87 -12.76
CA ARG A 139 22.99 -10.55 -12.61
C ARG A 139 24.47 -10.68 -12.35
N ARG A 140 25.24 -9.86 -13.05
CA ARG A 140 26.69 -9.78 -12.96
C ARG A 140 27.11 -8.74 -11.90
N GLU A 141 28.41 -8.60 -11.65
CA GLU A 141 28.94 -7.65 -10.67
C GLU A 141 28.63 -6.19 -11.01
N GLU A 142 28.60 -5.85 -12.30
CA GLU A 142 28.29 -4.51 -12.81
C GLU A 142 26.81 -4.17 -12.85
N ASP A 143 25.91 -5.16 -12.83
CA ASP A 143 24.47 -4.91 -12.86
C ASP A 143 23.99 -4.25 -11.56
N PRO A 144 22.91 -3.42 -11.60
CA PRO A 144 22.37 -2.79 -10.40
C PRO A 144 21.97 -3.81 -9.32
N ILE A 145 22.11 -3.43 -8.05
CA ILE A 145 21.47 -4.16 -6.96
C ILE A 145 19.98 -3.79 -6.96
N VAL A 146 19.10 -4.77 -7.11
CA VAL A 146 17.66 -4.56 -7.15
C VAL A 146 17.07 -4.76 -5.77
N VAL A 147 16.45 -3.70 -5.23
CA VAL A 147 15.87 -3.72 -3.89
C VAL A 147 14.37 -3.42 -3.94
N ALA A 148 13.64 -3.88 -2.94
CA ALA A 148 12.22 -3.59 -2.87
C ALA A 148 11.76 -3.37 -1.42
N GLY A 149 10.76 -2.48 -1.23
CA GLY A 149 10.17 -2.18 0.08
C GLY A 149 8.68 -1.92 -0.02
N GLY A 150 8.02 -1.69 1.10
CA GLY A 150 6.58 -1.45 1.14
C GLY A 150 5.79 -2.58 1.80
N PRO A 151 4.44 -2.48 1.90
CA PRO A 151 3.63 -3.45 2.65
C PRO A 151 3.70 -4.87 2.10
N CYS A 152 3.82 -5.07 0.78
CA CYS A 152 3.92 -6.41 0.21
C CYS A 152 5.30 -7.06 0.44
N ALA A 153 6.34 -6.29 0.79
CA ALA A 153 7.66 -6.83 1.18
C ALA A 153 7.61 -7.69 2.47
N PHE A 154 6.51 -7.64 3.22
CA PHE A 154 6.31 -8.52 4.37
C PHE A 154 6.02 -9.98 3.97
N ASN A 155 5.61 -10.26 2.73
CA ASN A 155 5.72 -11.58 2.11
C ASN A 155 6.61 -11.48 0.87
N PRO A 156 7.95 -11.59 1.02
CA PRO A 156 8.90 -11.36 -0.08
C PRO A 156 8.98 -12.54 -1.05
N GLU A 157 8.51 -13.72 -0.66
CA GLU A 157 8.79 -14.98 -1.35
C GLU A 157 8.30 -15.04 -2.82
N PRO A 158 7.13 -14.49 -3.21
CA PRO A 158 6.73 -14.51 -4.62
C PRO A 158 7.68 -13.74 -5.56
N LEU A 159 8.46 -12.79 -5.02
CA LEU A 159 9.44 -11.99 -5.77
C LEU A 159 10.90 -12.37 -5.48
N ALA A 160 11.13 -13.43 -4.70
CA ALA A 160 12.46 -13.81 -4.23
C ALA A 160 13.48 -14.08 -5.36
N ASP A 161 13.04 -14.54 -6.52
CA ASP A 161 13.90 -14.84 -7.66
C ASP A 161 14.31 -13.57 -8.45
N PHE A 162 13.61 -12.44 -8.23
CA PHE A 162 13.78 -11.20 -9.01
C PHE A 162 14.43 -10.07 -8.21
N ILE A 163 14.32 -10.08 -6.89
CA ILE A 163 14.78 -9.01 -6.00
C ILE A 163 16.00 -9.49 -5.19
N ASP A 164 17.05 -8.68 -5.13
CA ASP A 164 18.27 -9.00 -4.40
C ASP A 164 18.10 -8.82 -2.88
N ALA A 165 17.41 -7.75 -2.46
CA ALA A 165 17.14 -7.48 -1.05
C ALA A 165 15.78 -6.78 -0.84
N PHE A 166 15.08 -7.19 0.21
CA PHE A 166 13.83 -6.56 0.64
C PHE A 166 14.04 -5.74 1.91
N MET A 167 13.43 -4.57 1.93
CA MET A 167 13.39 -3.65 3.06
C MET A 167 12.04 -3.75 3.76
N VAL A 168 12.02 -4.17 5.01
CA VAL A 168 10.81 -4.45 5.78
C VAL A 168 10.70 -3.48 6.96
N GLY A 169 9.66 -2.67 6.96
CA GLY A 169 9.38 -1.68 8.01
C GLY A 169 9.44 -0.24 7.54
N ASP A 170 9.83 0.67 8.44
CA ASP A 170 9.98 2.10 8.15
C ASP A 170 11.27 2.33 7.36
N GLY A 171 11.17 3.00 6.21
CA GLY A 171 12.24 3.04 5.22
C GLY A 171 13.19 4.24 5.27
N GLU A 172 12.86 5.31 5.99
CA GLU A 172 13.54 6.61 5.89
C GLU A 172 15.02 6.55 6.31
N GLU A 173 15.34 5.83 7.38
CA GLU A 173 16.72 5.61 7.82
C GLU A 173 17.33 4.38 7.15
N GLN A 174 16.52 3.33 6.98
CA GLN A 174 16.95 2.04 6.42
C GLN A 174 17.51 2.18 5.01
N ILE A 175 16.88 3.00 4.13
CA ILE A 175 17.35 3.21 2.76
C ILE A 175 18.71 3.88 2.72
N LEU A 176 18.96 4.81 3.64
CA LEU A 176 20.26 5.48 3.74
C LEU A 176 21.36 4.53 4.20
N ASP A 177 21.06 3.68 5.18
CA ASP A 177 22.02 2.68 5.67
C ASP A 177 22.30 1.62 4.60
N LEU A 178 21.28 1.16 3.87
CA LEU A 178 21.44 0.25 2.74
C LEU A 178 22.37 0.86 1.67
N ASN A 179 22.12 2.08 1.27
CA ASN A 179 22.92 2.79 0.26
C ASN A 179 24.36 2.99 0.71
N ARG A 180 24.62 3.30 1.99
CA ARG A 180 25.98 3.41 2.54
C ARG A 180 26.74 2.10 2.47
N VAL A 181 26.09 0.98 2.79
CA VAL A 181 26.72 -0.35 2.69
C VAL A 181 27.08 -0.71 1.25
N ILE A 182 26.20 -0.40 0.29
CA ILE A 182 26.45 -0.64 -1.14
C ILE A 182 27.59 0.26 -1.62
N MET A 183 27.56 1.54 -1.30
CA MET A 183 28.61 2.51 -1.67
C MET A 183 29.97 2.08 -1.14
N GLN A 184 30.06 1.73 0.14
CA GLN A 184 31.29 1.23 0.74
C GLN A 184 31.78 -0.06 0.07
N GLY A 185 30.87 -1.00 -0.21
CA GLY A 185 31.21 -2.24 -0.89
C GLY A 185 31.80 -2.01 -2.28
N ARG A 186 31.25 -1.05 -3.05
CA ARG A 186 31.77 -0.68 -4.37
C ARG A 186 33.13 0.04 -4.27
N GLU A 187 33.31 0.94 -3.30
CA GLU A 187 34.60 1.60 -3.04
C GLU A 187 35.69 0.59 -2.66
N GLU A 188 35.34 -0.51 -2.01
CA GLU A 188 36.25 -1.60 -1.62
C GLU A 188 36.45 -2.68 -2.72
N ASP A 189 35.78 -2.55 -3.86
CA ASP A 189 35.74 -3.56 -4.93
C ASP A 189 35.24 -4.94 -4.41
N ALA A 190 34.30 -4.92 -3.47
CA ALA A 190 33.73 -6.12 -2.89
C ALA A 190 32.74 -6.78 -3.87
N SER A 191 32.76 -8.12 -3.94
CA SER A 191 31.84 -8.86 -4.79
C SER A 191 30.37 -8.58 -4.40
N ARG A 192 29.47 -8.69 -5.39
CA ARG A 192 28.02 -8.55 -5.20
C ARG A 192 27.52 -9.38 -4.00
N MET A 193 27.95 -10.64 -3.92
CA MET A 193 27.55 -11.52 -2.80
C MET A 193 28.08 -11.02 -1.45
N THR A 194 29.27 -10.43 -1.40
CA THR A 194 29.80 -9.82 -0.17
C THR A 194 28.98 -8.63 0.26
N ILE A 195 28.58 -7.77 -0.68
CA ILE A 195 27.68 -6.64 -0.40
C ILE A 195 26.34 -7.16 0.13
N LEU A 196 25.70 -8.13 -0.54
CA LEU A 196 24.42 -8.71 -0.13
C LEU A 196 24.49 -9.31 1.29
N LYS A 197 25.57 -9.98 1.65
CA LYS A 197 25.79 -10.48 3.02
C LYS A 197 25.88 -9.34 4.05
N ARG A 198 26.58 -8.24 3.71
CA ARG A 198 26.67 -7.06 4.60
C ARG A 198 25.31 -6.40 4.81
N LEU A 199 24.42 -6.42 3.81
CA LEU A 199 23.06 -5.86 3.92
C LEU A 199 22.22 -6.57 4.99
N CYS A 200 22.44 -7.86 5.26
CA CYS A 200 21.74 -8.61 6.31
C CYS A 200 21.98 -8.07 7.73
N ALA A 201 23.04 -7.31 7.97
CA ALA A 201 23.29 -6.65 9.24
C ALA A 201 22.37 -5.45 9.50
N ILE A 202 21.74 -4.92 8.45
CA ILE A 202 20.79 -3.82 8.56
C ILE A 202 19.44 -4.37 9.04
N ARG A 203 18.90 -3.77 10.09
CA ARG A 203 17.61 -4.17 10.62
C ARG A 203 16.50 -4.07 9.55
N GLY A 204 15.75 -5.16 9.38
CA GLY A 204 14.64 -5.23 8.43
C GLY A 204 15.06 -5.53 6.98
N VAL A 205 16.33 -5.85 6.73
CA VAL A 205 16.75 -6.26 5.39
C VAL A 205 16.72 -7.78 5.27
N TYR A 206 15.95 -8.29 4.30
CA TYR A 206 15.88 -9.70 3.92
C TYR A 206 16.53 -9.90 2.56
N VAL A 207 17.48 -10.83 2.47
CA VAL A 207 18.21 -11.18 1.23
C VAL A 207 17.86 -12.63 0.86
N PRO A 208 16.95 -12.86 -0.12
CA PRO A 208 16.45 -14.20 -0.43
C PRO A 208 17.51 -15.23 -0.80
N ALA A 209 18.63 -14.79 -1.41
CA ALA A 209 19.76 -15.66 -1.78
C ALA A 209 20.40 -16.35 -0.57
N LEU A 210 20.23 -15.81 0.62
CA LEU A 210 20.86 -16.30 1.85
C LEU A 210 19.95 -17.21 2.68
N TYR A 211 18.83 -17.68 2.08
CA TYR A 211 17.88 -18.59 2.75
C TYR A 211 17.49 -19.75 1.84
N ASP A 212 17.60 -20.95 2.40
CA ASP A 212 17.14 -22.19 1.77
C ASP A 212 15.71 -22.50 2.20
N VAL A 213 14.85 -22.81 1.23
CA VAL A 213 13.47 -23.22 1.45
C VAL A 213 13.30 -24.68 1.03
N GLN A 214 12.77 -25.51 1.93
CA GLN A 214 12.46 -26.92 1.66
C GLN A 214 10.95 -27.15 1.78
N TYR A 215 10.42 -28.03 0.97
CA TYR A 215 9.00 -28.37 0.92
C TYR A 215 8.72 -29.80 1.31
N ASN A 216 7.59 -30.05 1.99
CA ASN A 216 7.03 -31.36 2.23
C ASN A 216 6.41 -31.95 0.95
N ALA A 217 6.11 -33.23 0.97
CA ALA A 217 5.47 -33.92 -0.16
C ALA A 217 4.05 -33.36 -0.50
N ASP A 218 3.36 -32.78 0.48
CA ASP A 218 2.06 -32.11 0.31
C ASP A 218 2.16 -30.67 -0.20
N GLY A 219 3.37 -30.18 -0.45
CA GLY A 219 3.63 -28.83 -0.92
C GLY A 219 3.72 -27.74 0.16
N THR A 220 3.51 -28.07 1.45
CA THR A 220 3.75 -27.12 2.55
C THR A 220 5.24 -26.90 2.77
N ILE A 221 5.62 -25.76 3.38
CA ILE A 221 7.02 -25.48 3.69
C ILE A 221 7.47 -26.37 4.85
N ALA A 222 8.54 -27.15 4.64
CA ALA A 222 9.17 -28.00 5.65
C ALA A 222 10.16 -27.19 6.50
N SER A 223 10.92 -26.30 5.87
CA SER A 223 11.85 -25.40 6.55
C SER A 223 12.19 -24.19 5.68
N MET A 224 12.48 -23.07 6.35
CA MET A 224 13.09 -21.88 5.77
C MET A 224 14.21 -21.43 6.71
N LYS A 225 15.45 -21.57 6.28
CA LYS A 225 16.64 -21.35 7.13
C LYS A 225 17.71 -20.55 6.43
N PRO A 226 18.47 -19.70 7.16
CA PRO A 226 19.64 -19.07 6.61
C PRO A 226 20.68 -20.12 6.19
N ASN A 227 21.35 -19.88 5.07
CA ASN A 227 22.41 -20.74 4.53
C ASN A 227 23.81 -20.17 4.78
N CYS A 228 23.92 -19.06 5.50
CA CYS A 228 25.16 -18.45 5.93
C CYS A 228 25.03 -17.79 7.32
N PRO A 229 26.15 -17.62 8.06
CA PRO A 229 26.13 -17.07 9.42
C PRO A 229 25.68 -15.60 9.49
N GLU A 230 25.84 -14.84 8.42
CA GLU A 230 25.50 -13.41 8.36
C GLU A 230 23.98 -13.19 8.32
N ALA A 231 23.21 -14.14 7.79
CA ALA A 231 21.77 -14.03 7.68
C ALA A 231 21.09 -14.43 9.01
N PRO A 232 20.19 -13.58 9.55
CA PRO A 232 19.49 -13.87 10.81
C PRO A 232 18.39 -14.93 10.60
N GLU A 233 18.09 -15.72 11.63
CA GLU A 233 16.95 -16.66 11.57
C GLU A 233 15.60 -15.94 11.38
N LYS A 234 15.47 -14.72 11.90
CA LYS A 234 14.30 -13.84 11.77
C LYS A 234 14.74 -12.43 11.44
N VAL A 235 14.15 -11.89 10.40
CA VAL A 235 14.37 -10.50 9.99
C VAL A 235 13.38 -9.61 10.72
N LEU A 236 13.87 -8.86 11.72
CA LEU A 236 13.06 -7.97 12.52
C LEU A 236 12.83 -6.65 11.77
N LYS A 237 11.57 -6.27 11.52
CA LYS A 237 11.23 -5.03 10.81
C LYS A 237 11.91 -3.79 11.41
N ALA A 238 12.24 -2.83 10.56
CA ALA A 238 12.69 -1.50 10.96
C ALA A 238 11.51 -0.70 11.55
N ILE A 239 11.77 0.06 12.61
CA ILE A 239 10.78 0.93 13.27
C ILE A 239 11.46 2.24 13.64
N ILE A 240 10.91 3.36 13.19
CA ILE A 240 11.26 4.69 13.67
C ILE A 240 10.44 4.97 14.93
N PRO A 241 11.06 5.15 16.08
CA PRO A 241 10.34 5.28 17.36
C PRO A 241 9.65 6.64 17.52
N ASP A 242 10.19 7.70 16.93
CA ASP A 242 9.77 9.09 17.10
C ASP A 242 9.58 9.73 15.72
N LEU A 243 8.32 10.03 15.35
CA LEU A 243 8.02 10.60 14.03
C LEU A 243 8.41 12.07 13.91
N ASP A 244 8.55 12.81 15.02
CA ASP A 244 9.02 14.21 14.93
C ASP A 244 10.50 14.30 14.57
N LYS A 245 11.28 13.24 14.83
CA LYS A 245 12.68 13.12 14.41
C LYS A 245 12.84 12.45 13.05
N ALA A 246 11.80 11.76 12.57
CA ALA A 246 11.82 11.15 11.25
C ALA A 246 11.86 12.23 10.16
N PHE A 247 12.70 12.01 9.17
CA PHE A 247 12.75 12.91 8.02
C PHE A 247 11.36 13.05 7.36
N TYR A 248 11.02 14.29 7.02
CA TYR A 248 9.84 14.62 6.25
C TYR A 248 10.17 15.75 5.26
N PRO A 249 9.84 15.63 3.96
CA PRO A 249 10.18 16.64 2.97
C PRO A 249 9.34 17.91 3.16
N THR A 250 9.96 19.05 3.01
CA THR A 250 9.32 20.37 2.98
C THR A 250 9.20 20.93 1.57
N GLU A 251 9.89 20.28 0.62
CA GLU A 251 9.79 20.52 -0.82
C GLU A 251 9.52 19.19 -1.50
N ILE A 252 8.45 19.11 -2.27
CA ILE A 252 8.05 17.92 -3.01
C ILE A 252 7.84 18.26 -4.48
N PRO A 253 8.19 17.37 -5.43
CA PRO A 253 7.88 17.60 -6.84
C PRO A 253 6.39 17.81 -7.07
N VAL A 254 6.05 18.89 -7.81
CA VAL A 254 4.67 19.26 -8.14
C VAL A 254 4.41 18.88 -9.60
N PRO A 255 3.53 17.88 -9.87
CA PRO A 255 3.24 17.43 -11.23
C PRO A 255 2.67 18.53 -12.13
N TYR A 256 2.97 18.46 -13.44
CA TYR A 256 2.38 19.33 -14.46
C TYR A 256 1.04 18.79 -15.01
N MET A 257 0.58 17.67 -14.48
CA MET A 257 -0.69 17.07 -14.86
C MET A 257 -1.44 16.62 -13.61
N GLU A 258 -2.76 16.48 -13.73
CA GLU A 258 -3.61 15.99 -12.65
C GLU A 258 -3.20 14.57 -12.24
N ILE A 259 -3.03 14.36 -10.94
CA ILE A 259 -2.73 13.07 -10.32
C ILE A 259 -3.85 12.66 -9.36
N ILE A 260 -3.80 11.42 -8.81
CA ILE A 260 -4.88 10.90 -7.94
C ILE A 260 -5.00 11.72 -6.64
N HIS A 261 -3.88 12.13 -6.06
CA HIS A 261 -3.82 12.94 -4.84
C HIS A 261 -3.04 14.24 -5.10
N ASP A 262 -3.66 15.16 -5.83
CA ASP A 262 -3.08 16.43 -6.22
C ASP A 262 -3.24 17.47 -5.09
N ARG A 263 -2.52 17.23 -4.00
CA ARG A 263 -2.63 17.98 -2.73
C ARG A 263 -1.44 17.70 -1.81
N ILE A 264 -1.30 18.51 -0.77
CA ILE A 264 -0.37 18.23 0.32
C ILE A 264 -0.90 17.03 1.12
N MET A 265 -0.10 15.98 1.20
CA MET A 265 -0.35 14.85 2.10
C MET A 265 0.45 15.09 3.39
N LEU A 266 -0.21 15.31 4.51
CA LEU A 266 0.43 15.51 5.81
C LEU A 266 0.23 14.28 6.69
N GLU A 267 1.28 13.48 6.89
CA GLU A 267 1.23 12.29 7.75
C GLU A 267 1.18 12.70 9.23
N ILE A 268 0.00 12.63 9.83
CA ILE A 268 -0.21 13.04 11.23
C ILE A 268 0.15 11.96 12.22
N MET A 269 -0.04 10.69 11.84
CA MET A 269 0.35 9.54 12.64
C MET A 269 0.57 8.30 11.78
N ARG A 270 1.37 7.36 12.27
CA ARG A 270 1.64 6.06 11.68
C ARG A 270 1.17 4.93 12.60
N GLY A 271 0.54 3.90 12.04
CA GLY A 271 -0.07 2.80 12.77
C GLY A 271 -1.53 3.05 13.15
N CYS A 272 -2.16 2.07 13.83
CA CYS A 272 -3.56 2.12 14.24
C CYS A 272 -3.77 1.40 15.57
N THR A 273 -4.58 1.99 16.48
CA THR A 273 -4.88 1.43 17.80
C THR A 273 -5.97 0.37 17.78
N ARG A 274 -6.74 0.31 16.69
CA ARG A 274 -7.97 -0.47 16.58
C ARG A 274 -7.67 -1.97 16.61
N GLY A 275 -7.74 -2.74 15.77
CA GLY A 275 -7.47 -4.18 15.81
C GLY A 275 -8.42 -4.95 14.93
N CYS A 276 -8.82 -4.30 13.82
CA CYS A 276 -9.60 -4.97 12.78
C CYS A 276 -8.83 -6.20 12.29
N ARG A 277 -9.45 -7.38 12.36
CA ARG A 277 -8.79 -8.68 12.17
C ARG A 277 -8.42 -9.00 10.74
N PHE A 278 -9.02 -8.32 9.79
CA PHE A 278 -8.69 -8.43 8.36
C PHE A 278 -7.58 -7.47 7.92
N CYS A 279 -7.31 -6.41 8.70
CA CYS A 279 -6.51 -5.28 8.27
C CYS A 279 -5.01 -5.55 8.47
N GLN A 280 -4.30 -5.81 7.38
CA GLN A 280 -2.85 -5.98 7.39
C GLN A 280 -2.12 -4.72 7.83
N ALA A 281 -2.50 -3.54 7.30
CA ALA A 281 -1.89 -2.26 7.66
C ALA A 281 -1.98 -1.97 9.17
N GLY A 282 -3.12 -2.32 9.80
CA GLY A 282 -3.32 -2.19 11.24
C GLY A 282 -2.37 -3.05 12.09
N ILE A 283 -1.68 -4.02 11.51
CA ILE A 283 -0.67 -4.86 12.15
C ILE A 283 0.74 -4.42 11.75
N LEU A 284 1.00 -4.27 10.45
CA LEU A 284 2.33 -3.98 9.93
C LEU A 284 2.89 -2.66 10.42
N TYR A 285 2.05 -1.63 10.51
CA TYR A 285 2.46 -0.28 10.91
C TYR A 285 2.43 -0.04 12.44
N ARG A 286 2.16 -1.07 13.26
CA ARG A 286 2.33 -0.96 14.73
C ARG A 286 3.81 -0.78 15.11
N PRO A 287 4.07 -0.05 16.21
CA PRO A 287 3.18 0.66 17.12
C PRO A 287 2.62 1.96 16.53
N VAL A 288 1.63 2.54 17.22
CA VAL A 288 1.12 3.88 16.87
C VAL A 288 2.12 4.93 17.31
N ARG A 289 2.46 5.84 16.43
CA ARG A 289 3.32 7.01 16.65
C ARG A 289 2.63 8.22 16.04
N GLU A 290 2.63 9.33 16.73
CA GLU A 290 2.00 10.59 16.33
C GLU A 290 3.08 11.66 16.17
N ARG A 291 2.90 12.57 15.20
CA ARG A 291 3.67 13.80 15.14
C ARG A 291 3.08 14.82 16.09
N SER A 292 3.90 15.70 16.65
CA SER A 292 3.43 16.80 17.49
C SER A 292 2.62 17.82 16.69
N LEU A 293 1.74 18.52 17.39
CA LEU A 293 0.91 19.59 16.81
C LEU A 293 1.78 20.67 16.15
N GLU A 294 2.79 21.13 16.89
CA GLU A 294 3.70 22.19 16.48
C GLU A 294 4.43 21.81 15.19
N HIS A 295 4.99 20.61 15.15
CA HIS A 295 5.72 20.10 13.97
C HIS A 295 4.80 19.99 12.73
N LEU A 296 3.56 19.49 12.91
CA LEU A 296 2.59 19.38 11.82
C LEU A 296 2.19 20.74 11.23
N VAL A 297 2.02 21.74 12.09
CA VAL A 297 1.67 23.09 11.66
C VAL A 297 2.83 23.73 10.88
N GLU A 298 4.07 23.54 11.33
CA GLU A 298 5.26 24.01 10.63
C GLU A 298 5.41 23.35 9.26
N LEU A 299 5.28 22.01 9.20
CA LEU A 299 5.34 21.25 7.94
C LEU A 299 4.26 21.70 6.95
N ALA A 300 3.03 21.91 7.42
CA ALA A 300 1.92 22.36 6.57
C ALA A 300 2.21 23.72 5.94
N GLN A 301 2.74 24.67 6.71
CA GLN A 301 3.11 26.01 6.21
C GLN A 301 4.27 25.96 5.22
N GLN A 302 5.31 25.15 5.50
CA GLN A 302 6.45 24.99 4.61
C GLN A 302 6.03 24.36 3.27
N LEU A 303 5.25 23.28 3.32
CA LEU A 303 4.77 22.61 2.11
C LEU A 303 3.84 23.49 1.29
N GLU A 304 2.96 24.25 1.91
CA GLU A 304 2.10 25.19 1.18
C GLU A 304 2.93 26.27 0.48
N ASN A 305 3.91 26.87 1.18
CA ASN A 305 4.80 27.89 0.60
C ASN A 305 5.63 27.38 -0.57
N THR A 306 6.03 26.10 -0.56
CA THR A 306 6.89 25.50 -1.59
C THR A 306 6.12 24.89 -2.75
N THR A 307 4.85 24.53 -2.56
CA THR A 307 4.06 23.84 -3.57
C THR A 307 2.92 24.67 -4.13
N GLY A 308 2.36 25.59 -3.35
CA GLY A 308 1.18 26.36 -3.73
C GLY A 308 -0.12 25.54 -3.80
N TYR A 309 -0.17 24.35 -3.22
CA TYR A 309 -1.40 23.55 -3.18
C TYR A 309 -2.48 24.20 -2.30
N GLU A 310 -3.72 24.16 -2.78
CA GLU A 310 -4.90 24.70 -2.09
C GLU A 310 -5.64 23.68 -1.21
N GLU A 311 -5.12 22.45 -1.10
CA GLU A 311 -5.69 21.38 -0.25
C GLU A 311 -4.61 20.70 0.56
N ILE A 312 -4.88 20.49 1.87
CA ILE A 312 -4.08 19.67 2.78
C ILE A 312 -4.90 18.46 3.22
N SER A 313 -4.40 17.26 2.99
CA SER A 313 -4.99 16.00 3.45
C SER A 313 -4.26 15.47 4.68
N LEU A 314 -4.95 15.31 5.81
CA LEU A 314 -4.41 14.73 7.04
C LEU A 314 -4.36 13.21 6.92
N SER A 315 -3.19 12.69 6.53
CA SER A 315 -3.01 11.27 6.20
C SER A 315 -2.69 10.41 7.42
N SER A 316 -3.47 9.35 7.60
CA SER A 316 -3.20 8.27 8.55
C SER A 316 -4.13 7.07 8.27
N LEU A 317 -3.92 5.94 8.98
CA LEU A 317 -4.85 4.81 8.97
C LEU A 317 -6.17 5.08 9.73
N SER A 318 -6.21 6.08 10.59
CA SER A 318 -7.39 6.45 11.39
C SER A 318 -7.25 7.88 11.91
N SER A 319 -7.47 8.87 11.06
CA SER A 319 -7.23 10.29 11.38
C SER A 319 -8.05 10.78 12.58
N GLY A 320 -9.26 10.25 12.78
CA GLY A 320 -10.08 10.55 13.94
C GLY A 320 -9.54 10.06 15.29
N ASP A 321 -8.51 9.21 15.28
CA ASP A 321 -7.84 8.72 16.49
C ASP A 321 -6.59 9.51 16.88
N TYR A 322 -6.19 10.50 16.06
CA TYR A 322 -5.08 11.40 16.41
C TYR A 322 -5.42 12.24 17.65
N THR A 323 -4.49 12.27 18.61
CA THR A 323 -4.76 12.82 19.97
C THR A 323 -5.18 14.29 19.93
N CYS A 324 -4.56 15.13 19.09
CA CYS A 324 -4.78 16.58 19.02
C CYS A 324 -5.50 17.01 17.73
N LEU A 325 -6.42 16.16 17.18
CA LEU A 325 -7.05 16.43 15.89
C LEU A 325 -7.80 17.76 15.84
N ALA A 326 -8.61 18.06 16.87
CA ALA A 326 -9.41 19.28 16.91
C ALA A 326 -8.55 20.54 17.00
N GLU A 327 -7.47 20.48 17.79
CA GLU A 327 -6.49 21.55 17.92
C GLU A 327 -5.74 21.76 16.61
N LEU A 328 -5.32 20.68 15.96
CA LEU A 328 -4.62 20.73 14.66
C LEU A 328 -5.49 21.40 13.60
N ILE A 329 -6.74 20.98 13.45
CA ILE A 329 -7.66 21.56 12.47
C ILE A 329 -7.84 23.06 12.73
N ARG A 330 -8.09 23.46 13.97
CA ARG A 330 -8.27 24.89 14.34
C ARG A 330 -7.03 25.71 14.02
N GLU A 331 -5.84 25.19 14.36
CA GLU A 331 -4.58 25.90 14.15
C GLU A 331 -4.23 26.00 12.64
N LEU A 332 -4.46 24.95 11.85
CA LEU A 332 -4.29 24.99 10.40
C LEU A 332 -5.24 25.99 9.74
N ILE A 333 -6.52 25.99 10.10
CA ILE A 333 -7.49 26.97 9.59
C ILE A 333 -7.01 28.38 9.93
N ARG A 334 -6.67 28.65 11.19
CA ARG A 334 -6.23 29.98 11.63
C ARG A 334 -5.02 30.50 10.87
N ARG A 335 -4.06 29.61 10.50
CA ARG A 335 -2.82 30.00 9.82
C ARG A 335 -2.93 30.06 8.31
N LEU A 336 -3.86 29.33 7.73
CA LEU A 336 -3.99 29.18 6.28
C LEU A 336 -5.29 29.80 5.72
N ASP A 337 -6.14 30.41 6.57
CA ASP A 337 -7.43 31.01 6.15
C ASP A 337 -7.22 32.12 5.09
N GLU A 338 -6.22 32.95 5.23
CA GLU A 338 -5.90 34.02 4.26
C GLU A 338 -5.46 33.47 2.89
N LYS A 339 -4.99 32.21 2.83
CA LYS A 339 -4.52 31.54 1.61
C LYS A 339 -5.57 30.64 0.96
N HIS A 340 -6.77 30.59 1.52
CA HIS A 340 -7.89 29.76 1.04
C HIS A 340 -7.58 28.26 0.92
N VAL A 341 -6.71 27.73 1.80
CA VAL A 341 -6.35 26.32 1.80
C VAL A 341 -7.41 25.49 2.51
N SER A 342 -7.94 24.49 1.82
CA SER A 342 -8.92 23.55 2.37
C SER A 342 -8.25 22.37 3.11
N ILE A 343 -8.93 21.84 4.14
CA ILE A 343 -8.44 20.67 4.91
C ILE A 343 -9.31 19.47 4.62
N SER A 344 -8.70 18.35 4.23
CA SER A 344 -9.36 17.08 3.93
C SER A 344 -9.00 16.00 4.96
N LEU A 345 -10.00 15.22 5.36
CA LEU A 345 -9.90 14.15 6.35
C LEU A 345 -10.32 12.81 5.72
N PRO A 346 -9.47 12.13 4.95
CA PRO A 346 -9.87 10.97 4.15
C PRO A 346 -10.18 9.72 4.98
N SER A 347 -9.61 9.57 6.17
CA SER A 347 -9.70 8.36 7.00
C SER A 347 -10.51 8.58 8.28
N LEU A 348 -11.66 9.27 8.18
CA LEU A 348 -12.57 9.44 9.31
C LEU A 348 -13.33 8.16 9.61
N ARG A 349 -13.31 7.74 10.87
CA ARG A 349 -14.15 6.64 11.36
C ARG A 349 -15.48 7.19 11.87
N LEU A 350 -16.51 6.34 11.81
CA LEU A 350 -17.87 6.66 12.26
C LEU A 350 -17.93 7.07 13.75
N ASP A 351 -17.06 6.53 14.58
CA ASP A 351 -17.02 6.71 16.03
C ASP A 351 -16.15 7.91 16.50
N SER A 352 -15.53 8.67 15.59
CA SER A 352 -14.50 9.67 15.94
C SER A 352 -14.82 11.12 15.49
N VAL A 353 -15.98 11.41 14.90
CA VAL A 353 -16.22 12.71 14.28
C VAL A 353 -16.66 13.76 15.29
N LEU A 354 -15.87 14.82 15.40
CA LEU A 354 -16.23 16.07 16.06
C LEU A 354 -17.12 16.90 15.12
N LYS A 355 -18.37 17.18 15.50
CA LYS A 355 -19.36 17.92 14.71
C LYS A 355 -18.81 19.29 14.26
N ASP A 356 -18.14 19.99 15.16
CA ASP A 356 -17.56 21.32 14.92
C ASP A 356 -16.41 21.32 13.90
N SER A 357 -15.71 20.19 13.74
CA SER A 357 -14.59 20.06 12.80
C SER A 357 -15.06 19.84 11.36
N LEU A 358 -16.19 19.17 11.16
CA LEU A 358 -16.79 19.00 9.83
C LEU A 358 -17.34 20.31 9.26
N GLU A 359 -17.95 21.15 10.11
CA GLU A 359 -18.47 22.45 9.68
C GLU A 359 -17.34 23.42 9.28
N ALA A 360 -16.17 23.30 9.96
CA ALA A 360 -15.01 24.13 9.70
C ALA A 360 -14.26 23.77 8.41
N THR A 361 -14.22 22.46 8.05
CA THR A 361 -13.46 21.98 6.88
C THR A 361 -14.22 22.09 5.56
N GLN A 362 -15.52 22.44 5.55
CA GLN A 362 -16.38 22.30 4.35
C GLN A 362 -17.12 23.57 3.94
N LYS A 363 -16.45 24.72 4.01
CA LYS A 363 -17.07 25.98 3.57
C LYS A 363 -17.41 26.05 2.07
N GLU A 364 -16.79 25.24 1.20
CA GLU A 364 -16.87 25.47 -0.26
C GLU A 364 -17.41 24.32 -1.13
N LYS A 365 -17.30 23.02 -0.77
CA LYS A 365 -17.87 21.92 -1.56
C LYS A 365 -18.30 20.74 -0.69
N LYS A 366 -19.60 20.42 -0.65
CA LYS A 366 -20.13 19.20 -0.03
C LYS A 366 -19.87 18.01 -0.96
N THR A 367 -18.75 17.33 -0.77
CA THR A 367 -18.42 16.06 -1.45
C THR A 367 -19.18 14.89 -0.83
N SER A 368 -19.14 13.72 -1.48
CA SER A 368 -19.71 12.49 -0.93
C SER A 368 -19.05 12.08 0.38
N LEU A 369 -19.82 11.76 1.40
CA LEU A 369 -19.30 11.20 2.64
C LEU A 369 -19.09 9.69 2.51
N THR A 370 -17.94 9.21 2.98
CA THR A 370 -17.57 7.81 2.89
C THR A 370 -17.54 7.16 4.27
N PHE A 371 -18.25 6.05 4.41
CA PHE A 371 -18.29 5.25 5.63
C PHE A 371 -17.94 3.79 5.31
N ALA A 372 -17.21 3.14 6.21
CA ALA A 372 -16.76 1.77 6.04
C ALA A 372 -17.24 0.88 7.20
N PRO A 373 -18.53 0.47 7.22
CA PRO A 373 -19.02 -0.51 8.19
C PRO A 373 -18.41 -1.89 8.00
N GLU A 374 -17.95 -2.21 6.80
CA GLU A 374 -17.28 -3.45 6.33
C GLU A 374 -18.20 -4.68 6.32
N ALA A 375 -19.20 -4.78 7.22
CA ALA A 375 -20.11 -5.91 7.30
C ALA A 375 -21.56 -5.46 7.53
N GLY A 376 -22.52 -6.24 7.05
CA GLY A 376 -23.94 -5.91 7.12
C GLY A 376 -24.55 -6.02 8.52
N THR A 377 -24.09 -6.99 9.33
CA THR A 377 -24.63 -7.24 10.68
C THR A 377 -23.65 -6.87 11.79
N GLN A 378 -24.19 -6.60 13.00
CA GLN A 378 -23.34 -6.36 14.18
C GLN A 378 -22.51 -7.60 14.51
N ARG A 379 -23.09 -8.81 14.41
CA ARG A 379 -22.36 -10.06 14.63
C ARG A 379 -21.08 -10.14 13.78
N LEU A 380 -21.20 -9.88 12.48
CA LEU A 380 -20.06 -9.97 11.59
C LEU A 380 -19.07 -8.81 11.80
N ARG A 381 -19.54 -7.60 12.17
CA ARG A 381 -18.67 -6.50 12.61
C ARG A 381 -17.85 -6.88 13.86
N ASP A 382 -18.44 -7.63 14.79
CA ASP A 382 -17.75 -8.12 15.99
C ASP A 382 -16.74 -9.23 15.64
N VAL A 383 -17.05 -10.13 14.70
CA VAL A 383 -16.12 -11.13 14.14
C VAL A 383 -14.86 -10.45 13.61
N ILE A 384 -15.01 -9.41 12.80
CA ILE A 384 -13.87 -8.68 12.21
C ILE A 384 -13.28 -7.61 13.16
N ASN A 385 -13.81 -7.47 14.36
CA ASN A 385 -13.43 -6.47 15.36
C ASN A 385 -13.42 -5.03 14.81
N LYS A 386 -14.45 -4.67 14.01
CA LYS A 386 -14.51 -3.33 13.40
C LYS A 386 -14.76 -2.22 14.43
N GLY A 387 -15.46 -2.53 15.52
CA GLY A 387 -15.73 -1.60 16.63
C GLY A 387 -16.61 -0.41 16.21
N VAL A 388 -17.52 -0.61 15.27
CA VAL A 388 -18.52 0.35 14.80
C VAL A 388 -19.89 -0.30 14.92
N THR A 389 -20.85 0.41 15.49
CA THR A 389 -22.24 -0.06 15.62
C THR A 389 -23.12 0.48 14.49
N GLU A 390 -24.29 -0.12 14.32
CA GLU A 390 -25.30 0.41 13.40
C GLU A 390 -25.75 1.82 13.85
N GLU A 391 -25.88 2.02 15.17
CA GLU A 391 -26.26 3.31 15.74
C GLU A 391 -25.24 4.40 15.42
N ASP A 392 -23.92 4.11 15.51
CA ASP A 392 -22.87 5.03 15.11
C ASP A 392 -23.02 5.44 13.64
N LEU A 393 -23.28 4.47 12.75
CA LEU A 393 -23.48 4.73 11.32
C LEU A 393 -24.72 5.61 11.10
N MET A 394 -25.85 5.23 11.67
CA MET A 394 -27.13 5.92 11.42
C MET A 394 -27.15 7.34 12.00
N SER A 395 -26.52 7.55 13.17
CA SER A 395 -26.35 8.88 13.75
C SER A 395 -25.58 9.80 12.80
N LYS A 396 -24.43 9.34 12.27
CA LYS A 396 -23.59 10.16 11.38
C LYS A 396 -24.24 10.41 10.02
N VAL A 397 -24.93 9.41 9.48
CA VAL A 397 -25.71 9.55 8.24
C VAL A 397 -26.83 10.57 8.39
N SER A 398 -27.55 10.51 9.52
CA SER A 398 -28.60 11.49 9.84
C SER A 398 -28.05 12.91 9.97
N ASP A 399 -26.95 13.09 10.73
CA ASP A 399 -26.28 14.38 10.88
C ASP A 399 -25.85 14.94 9.51
N ALA A 400 -25.31 14.09 8.64
CA ALA A 400 -24.90 14.47 7.29
C ALA A 400 -26.10 14.98 6.46
N PHE A 401 -27.20 14.25 6.44
CA PHE A 401 -28.38 14.64 5.66
C PHE A 401 -29.01 15.92 6.19
N HIS A 402 -29.10 16.14 7.50
CA HIS A 402 -29.52 17.40 8.10
C HIS A 402 -28.51 18.54 7.79
N GLY A 403 -27.23 18.23 7.70
CA GLY A 403 -26.18 19.15 7.25
C GLY A 403 -26.22 19.48 5.75
N GLY A 404 -27.17 18.90 4.98
CA GLY A 404 -27.37 19.18 3.56
C GLY A 404 -26.54 18.35 2.59
N TRP A 405 -25.99 17.20 3.03
CA TRP A 405 -25.41 16.21 2.11
C TRP A 405 -26.53 15.39 1.42
N SER A 406 -26.27 14.90 0.24
CA SER A 406 -27.17 14.00 -0.51
C SER A 406 -26.45 12.77 -1.06
N SER A 407 -25.13 12.67 -0.88
CA SER A 407 -24.33 11.55 -1.38
C SER A 407 -23.58 10.87 -0.24
N VAL A 408 -23.80 9.55 -0.11
CA VAL A 408 -23.14 8.69 0.88
C VAL A 408 -22.55 7.47 0.16
N LYS A 409 -21.33 7.12 0.52
CA LYS A 409 -20.64 5.93 0.03
C LYS A 409 -20.39 4.96 1.20
N LEU A 410 -20.82 3.72 1.05
CA LEU A 410 -20.67 2.66 2.03
C LEU A 410 -19.74 1.59 1.49
N TYR A 411 -18.69 1.27 2.25
CA TYR A 411 -17.78 0.18 1.91
C TYR A 411 -18.07 -1.06 2.74
N PHE A 412 -18.12 -2.20 2.04
CA PHE A 412 -18.33 -3.52 2.61
C PHE A 412 -17.28 -4.51 2.07
N MET A 413 -17.14 -5.64 2.76
CA MET A 413 -16.47 -6.84 2.28
C MET A 413 -17.44 -8.00 2.22
N MET A 414 -17.24 -8.91 1.24
CA MET A 414 -17.93 -10.18 1.12
C MET A 414 -16.93 -11.32 1.21
N GLY A 415 -17.37 -12.49 1.69
CA GLY A 415 -16.50 -13.65 1.90
C GLY A 415 -15.68 -13.60 3.19
N LEU A 416 -16.13 -12.82 4.18
CA LEU A 416 -15.49 -12.75 5.50
C LEU A 416 -15.62 -14.08 6.25
N PRO A 417 -14.63 -14.47 7.07
CA PRO A 417 -14.76 -15.67 7.90
C PRO A 417 -16.05 -15.68 8.72
N THR A 418 -16.76 -16.79 8.71
CA THR A 418 -18.08 -17.01 9.37
C THR A 418 -19.28 -16.25 8.78
N GLU A 419 -19.12 -15.61 7.63
CA GLU A 419 -20.19 -14.89 6.95
C GLU A 419 -21.35 -15.83 6.57
N THR A 420 -22.59 -15.38 6.79
CA THR A 420 -23.83 -16.07 6.44
C THR A 420 -24.66 -15.23 5.45
N THR A 421 -25.73 -15.81 4.91
CA THR A 421 -26.64 -15.09 4.02
C THR A 421 -27.32 -13.91 4.72
N GLU A 422 -27.62 -14.04 6.02
CA GLU A 422 -28.18 -12.96 6.83
C GLU A 422 -27.22 -11.78 6.96
N ASP A 423 -25.90 -12.03 6.96
CA ASP A 423 -24.91 -10.96 6.98
C ASP A 423 -24.86 -10.18 5.66
N LEU A 424 -25.06 -10.88 4.54
CA LEU A 424 -25.20 -10.25 3.22
C LEU A 424 -26.49 -9.46 3.10
N ASP A 425 -27.62 -10.02 3.55
CA ASP A 425 -28.91 -9.32 3.59
C ASP A 425 -28.81 -8.04 4.44
N GLY A 426 -28.06 -8.09 5.54
CA GLY A 426 -27.78 -6.94 6.39
C GLY A 426 -27.11 -5.77 5.66
N ILE A 427 -26.37 -6.01 4.59
CA ILE A 427 -25.81 -4.94 3.73
C ILE A 427 -26.95 -4.16 3.06
N ALA A 428 -27.92 -4.88 2.50
CA ALA A 428 -29.09 -4.26 1.85
C ALA A 428 -29.98 -3.54 2.87
N ASP A 429 -30.16 -4.12 4.06
CA ASP A 429 -30.92 -3.49 5.14
C ASP A 429 -30.28 -2.18 5.61
N LEU A 430 -28.94 -2.14 5.76
CA LEU A 430 -28.22 -0.90 6.09
C LEU A 430 -28.37 0.15 4.99
N ALA A 431 -28.24 -0.24 3.72
CA ALA A 431 -28.43 0.67 2.59
C ALA A 431 -29.83 1.25 2.57
N LYS A 432 -30.86 0.43 2.84
CA LYS A 432 -32.26 0.88 2.95
C LYS A 432 -32.45 1.86 4.10
N LYS A 433 -31.91 1.55 5.28
CA LYS A 433 -31.98 2.47 6.45
C LYS A 433 -31.34 3.82 6.14
N VAL A 434 -30.23 3.85 5.38
CA VAL A 434 -29.59 5.10 4.93
C VAL A 434 -30.49 5.87 3.98
N VAL A 435 -31.18 5.20 3.06
CA VAL A 435 -32.18 5.83 2.17
C VAL A 435 -33.34 6.38 3.00
N ASP A 436 -33.88 5.62 3.95
CA ASP A 436 -34.97 6.02 4.81
C ASP A 436 -34.62 7.24 5.69
N ALA A 437 -33.40 7.30 6.21
CA ALA A 437 -32.85 8.44 6.96
C ALA A 437 -32.85 9.74 6.12
N TYR A 438 -32.45 9.65 4.83
CA TYR A 438 -32.53 10.80 3.94
C TYR A 438 -34.00 11.27 3.75
N PHE A 439 -34.95 10.35 3.58
CA PHE A 439 -36.34 10.71 3.41
C PHE A 439 -37.03 11.19 4.70
N ALA A 440 -36.47 10.88 5.87
CA ALA A 440 -36.90 11.42 7.16
C ALA A 440 -36.63 12.92 7.33
N VAL A 441 -35.63 13.47 6.64
CA VAL A 441 -35.37 14.92 6.62
C VAL A 441 -36.52 15.64 5.91
N PRO A 442 -37.10 16.73 6.47
CA PRO A 442 -38.19 17.47 5.85
C PRO A 442 -37.87 17.92 4.43
N ARG A 443 -38.85 17.84 3.52
CA ARG A 443 -38.63 18.10 2.07
C ARG A 443 -38.05 19.49 1.78
N GLY A 444 -38.33 20.49 2.62
CA GLY A 444 -37.82 21.86 2.48
C GLY A 444 -36.35 22.04 2.92
N GLU A 445 -35.85 21.15 3.76
CA GLU A 445 -34.49 21.20 4.34
C GLU A 445 -33.54 20.21 3.66
N ARG A 446 -34.10 19.24 2.95
CA ARG A 446 -33.37 18.14 2.34
C ARG A 446 -32.71 18.56 1.03
N ALA A 447 -31.42 18.30 0.90
CA ALA A 447 -30.69 18.46 -0.36
C ALA A 447 -31.30 17.56 -1.46
N LYS A 448 -31.25 17.99 -2.73
CA LYS A 448 -31.81 17.23 -3.85
C LYS A 448 -30.81 16.19 -4.35
N GLY A 449 -31.32 15.07 -4.88
CA GLY A 449 -30.52 14.09 -5.60
C GLY A 449 -29.79 13.08 -4.69
N LEU A 450 -30.59 12.28 -3.93
CA LEU A 450 -30.02 11.18 -3.13
C LEU A 450 -29.17 10.25 -4.00
N ARG A 451 -27.95 9.98 -3.54
CA ARG A 451 -27.08 8.97 -4.10
C ARG A 451 -26.41 8.18 -2.96
N VAL A 452 -26.74 6.90 -2.87
CA VAL A 452 -26.08 5.95 -1.97
C VAL A 452 -25.27 4.98 -2.84
N VAL A 453 -23.98 4.89 -2.62
CA VAL A 453 -23.11 3.93 -3.33
C VAL A 453 -22.68 2.88 -2.33
N CYS A 454 -23.07 1.63 -2.54
CA CYS A 454 -22.57 0.48 -1.81
C CYS A 454 -21.46 -0.17 -2.65
N SER A 455 -20.25 -0.24 -2.11
CA SER A 455 -19.12 -0.91 -2.75
C SER A 455 -18.68 -2.10 -1.90
N ALA A 456 -18.66 -3.30 -2.47
CA ALA A 456 -18.22 -4.50 -1.78
C ALA A 456 -16.97 -5.07 -2.45
N SER A 457 -15.90 -5.22 -1.65
CA SER A 457 -14.69 -5.92 -2.05
C SER A 457 -14.72 -7.38 -1.61
N VAL A 458 -14.02 -8.24 -2.32
CA VAL A 458 -13.83 -9.64 -1.92
C VAL A 458 -12.78 -9.68 -0.81
N PHE A 459 -13.04 -10.45 0.24
CA PHE A 459 -12.06 -10.68 1.29
C PHE A 459 -10.85 -11.44 0.76
N VAL A 460 -9.67 -10.91 1.00
CA VAL A 460 -8.38 -11.55 0.72
C VAL A 460 -7.64 -11.77 2.04
N PRO A 461 -7.36 -13.02 2.42
CA PRO A 461 -6.56 -13.30 3.62
C PRO A 461 -5.14 -12.80 3.45
N LYS A 462 -4.73 -11.80 4.22
CA LYS A 462 -3.40 -11.19 4.13
C LYS A 462 -2.44 -11.74 5.20
N PRO A 463 -1.13 -11.83 4.91
CA PRO A 463 -0.08 -12.15 5.88
C PRO A 463 -0.16 -11.28 7.13
N PHE A 464 0.27 -11.82 8.27
CA PHE A 464 0.31 -11.13 9.56
C PHE A 464 -1.04 -10.64 10.10
N THR A 465 -2.17 -11.13 9.56
CA THR A 465 -3.49 -10.85 10.12
C THR A 465 -4.01 -12.05 10.92
N PRO A 466 -4.94 -11.84 11.86
CA PRO A 466 -5.66 -12.96 12.49
C PRO A 466 -6.31 -13.93 11.50
N PHE A 467 -6.63 -13.44 10.30
CA PHE A 467 -7.25 -14.25 9.25
C PHE A 467 -6.27 -14.87 8.24
N GLN A 468 -4.96 -14.79 8.46
CA GLN A 468 -3.94 -15.38 7.58
C GLN A 468 -4.07 -16.90 7.40
N TRP A 469 -4.74 -17.60 8.32
CA TRP A 469 -5.01 -19.05 8.25
C TRP A 469 -6.30 -19.39 7.52
N GLU A 470 -7.20 -18.39 7.34
CA GLU A 470 -8.49 -18.60 6.69
C GLU A 470 -8.36 -18.71 5.17
N PRO A 471 -9.22 -19.53 4.52
CA PRO A 471 -9.32 -19.55 3.06
C PRO A 471 -10.03 -18.29 2.55
N GLN A 472 -9.83 -17.98 1.27
CA GLN A 472 -10.73 -17.13 0.49
C GLN A 472 -11.92 -17.96 0.00
N ASP A 473 -13.08 -17.35 -0.19
CA ASP A 473 -14.19 -17.96 -0.91
C ASP A 473 -13.81 -18.33 -2.34
N THR A 474 -14.41 -19.42 -2.86
CA THR A 474 -14.19 -19.76 -4.27
C THR A 474 -14.80 -18.71 -5.20
N GLN A 475 -14.33 -18.66 -6.43
CA GLN A 475 -14.86 -17.72 -7.43
C GLN A 475 -16.37 -17.93 -7.67
N GLU A 476 -16.86 -19.19 -7.60
CA GLU A 476 -18.29 -19.49 -7.68
C GLU A 476 -19.06 -18.88 -6.51
N MET A 477 -18.60 -19.10 -5.27
CA MET A 477 -19.23 -18.52 -4.07
C MET A 477 -19.24 -17.00 -4.14
N VAL A 478 -18.16 -16.38 -4.59
CA VAL A 478 -18.08 -14.93 -4.75
C VAL A 478 -19.11 -14.43 -5.77
N ARG A 479 -19.22 -15.10 -6.94
CA ARG A 479 -20.21 -14.71 -7.98
C ARG A 479 -21.65 -14.89 -7.51
N GLU A 480 -21.94 -15.94 -6.75
CA GLU A 480 -23.25 -16.17 -6.12
C GLU A 480 -23.59 -15.03 -5.15
N LYS A 481 -22.65 -14.65 -4.26
CA LYS A 481 -22.82 -13.54 -3.32
C LYS A 481 -22.98 -12.19 -4.03
N GLN A 482 -22.24 -11.94 -5.10
CA GLN A 482 -22.39 -10.74 -5.93
C GLN A 482 -23.77 -10.67 -6.59
N SER A 483 -24.25 -11.80 -7.10
CA SER A 483 -25.59 -11.88 -7.71
C SER A 483 -26.67 -11.62 -6.69
N HIS A 484 -26.57 -12.25 -5.52
CA HIS A 484 -27.48 -12.05 -4.38
C HIS A 484 -27.53 -10.57 -3.95
N LEU A 485 -26.38 -9.94 -3.74
CA LEU A 485 -26.32 -8.53 -3.35
C LEU A 485 -26.85 -7.59 -4.45
N ARG A 486 -26.61 -7.90 -5.73
CA ARG A 486 -27.15 -7.11 -6.85
C ARG A 486 -28.69 -7.13 -6.86
N GLU A 487 -29.30 -8.27 -6.57
CA GLU A 487 -30.75 -8.41 -6.44
C GLU A 487 -31.29 -7.62 -5.23
N LYS A 488 -30.69 -7.80 -4.05
CA LYS A 488 -31.12 -7.17 -2.79
C LYS A 488 -30.91 -5.66 -2.76
N LEU A 489 -29.86 -5.15 -3.40
CA LEU A 489 -29.53 -3.73 -3.50
C LEU A 489 -30.23 -3.01 -4.67
N HIS A 490 -31.21 -3.67 -5.32
CA HIS A 490 -32.07 -3.01 -6.31
C HIS A 490 -33.05 -2.05 -5.62
N ILE A 491 -32.51 -1.01 -4.99
CA ILE A 491 -33.20 0.01 -4.20
C ILE A 491 -33.05 1.35 -4.92
N LYS A 492 -34.14 2.11 -5.03
CA LYS A 492 -34.12 3.44 -5.67
C LYS A 492 -33.15 4.39 -4.96
N GLY A 493 -32.19 4.92 -5.69
CA GLY A 493 -31.16 5.83 -5.18
C GLY A 493 -29.89 5.12 -4.67
N VAL A 494 -29.85 3.77 -4.76
CA VAL A 494 -28.67 2.96 -4.43
C VAL A 494 -27.99 2.48 -5.71
N THR A 495 -26.67 2.54 -5.72
CA THR A 495 -25.80 1.95 -6.76
C THR A 495 -24.91 0.91 -6.08
N PHE A 496 -24.81 -0.28 -6.66
CA PHE A 496 -23.93 -1.33 -6.16
C PHE A 496 -22.72 -1.51 -7.07
N ASN A 497 -21.52 -1.45 -6.49
CA ASN A 497 -20.24 -1.72 -7.15
C ASN A 497 -19.54 -2.88 -6.43
N TYR A 498 -18.78 -3.68 -7.16
CA TYR A 498 -18.00 -4.78 -6.60
C TYR A 498 -16.71 -5.00 -7.39
N HIS A 499 -15.74 -5.68 -6.76
CA HIS A 499 -14.51 -6.10 -7.42
C HIS A 499 -14.71 -7.45 -8.10
N GLU A 500 -14.07 -7.63 -9.26
CA GLU A 500 -14.10 -8.90 -10.00
C GLU A 500 -13.45 -10.03 -9.20
N SER A 501 -14.08 -11.22 -9.24
CA SER A 501 -13.63 -12.40 -8.50
C SER A 501 -12.25 -12.88 -8.95
N ASP A 502 -11.97 -12.78 -10.24
CA ASP A 502 -10.75 -13.31 -10.86
C ASP A 502 -9.50 -12.53 -10.39
N LEU A 503 -9.61 -11.20 -10.31
CA LEU A 503 -8.53 -10.35 -9.82
C LEU A 503 -8.26 -10.61 -8.32
N SER A 504 -9.34 -10.70 -7.51
CA SER A 504 -9.22 -10.97 -6.08
C SER A 504 -8.67 -12.38 -5.79
N TYR A 505 -8.97 -13.35 -6.65
CA TYR A 505 -8.41 -14.69 -6.56
C TYR A 505 -6.90 -14.71 -6.81
N LEU A 506 -6.46 -14.04 -7.87
CA LEU A 506 -5.04 -13.92 -8.20
C LEU A 506 -4.29 -13.16 -7.10
N GLU A 507 -4.88 -12.08 -6.57
CA GLU A 507 -4.34 -11.35 -5.42
C GLU A 507 -4.12 -12.26 -4.21
N ALA A 508 -5.09 -13.14 -3.88
CA ALA A 508 -4.94 -14.09 -2.78
C ALA A 508 -3.83 -15.12 -3.03
N CYS A 509 -3.66 -15.57 -4.28
CA CYS A 509 -2.56 -16.47 -4.65
C CYS A 509 -1.20 -15.83 -4.37
N PHE A 510 -0.99 -14.59 -4.76
CA PHE A 510 0.28 -13.89 -4.53
C PHE A 510 0.45 -13.45 -3.07
N ALA A 511 -0.58 -12.90 -2.43
CA ALA A 511 -0.51 -12.48 -1.03
C ALA A 511 -0.12 -13.62 -0.09
N ARG A 512 -0.55 -14.86 -0.41
CA ARG A 512 -0.30 -16.07 0.36
C ARG A 512 0.74 -17.00 -0.26
N GLY A 513 1.33 -16.58 -1.39
CA GLY A 513 2.27 -17.34 -2.20
C GLY A 513 3.62 -17.56 -1.54
N ASP A 514 4.27 -18.62 -1.93
CA ASP A 514 5.67 -18.91 -1.62
C ASP A 514 6.57 -18.68 -2.85
N ARG A 515 7.85 -19.04 -2.76
CA ARG A 515 8.86 -18.79 -3.80
C ARG A 515 8.49 -19.39 -5.16
N ARG A 516 7.73 -20.48 -5.21
CA ARG A 516 7.27 -21.10 -6.47
C ARG A 516 6.36 -20.18 -7.29
N MET A 517 5.69 -19.22 -6.64
CA MET A 517 4.89 -18.21 -7.34
C MET A 517 5.72 -17.31 -8.26
N GLY A 518 7.04 -17.19 -8.02
CA GLY A 518 7.95 -16.47 -8.92
C GLY A 518 8.00 -17.09 -10.32
N GLN A 519 7.96 -18.41 -10.42
CA GLN A 519 7.91 -19.10 -11.72
C GLN A 519 6.60 -18.82 -12.47
N VAL A 520 5.47 -18.80 -11.76
CA VAL A 520 4.15 -18.45 -12.34
C VAL A 520 4.17 -17.01 -12.84
N LEU A 521 4.71 -16.09 -12.02
CA LEU A 521 4.84 -14.67 -12.38
C LEU A 521 5.68 -14.49 -13.65
N LEU A 522 6.84 -15.14 -13.72
CA LEU A 522 7.70 -15.09 -14.91
C LEU A 522 6.99 -15.63 -16.14
N ARG A 523 6.31 -16.78 -16.00
CA ARG A 523 5.59 -17.39 -17.12
C ARG A 523 4.43 -16.56 -17.62
N ALA A 524 3.63 -15.99 -16.70
CA ALA A 524 2.53 -15.09 -17.06
C ALA A 524 3.05 -13.80 -17.72
N TYR A 525 4.15 -13.23 -17.22
CA TYR A 525 4.81 -12.10 -17.84
C TYR A 525 5.26 -12.41 -19.28
N GLN A 526 5.89 -13.56 -19.52
CA GLN A 526 6.27 -14.03 -20.87
C GLN A 526 5.08 -14.20 -21.82
N LYS A 527 3.88 -14.46 -21.27
CA LYS A 527 2.61 -14.50 -22.03
C LYS A 527 1.99 -13.11 -22.22
N GLY A 528 2.63 -12.06 -21.73
CA GLY A 528 2.22 -10.66 -21.89
C GLY A 528 1.26 -10.16 -20.80
N CYS A 529 1.24 -10.77 -19.61
CA CYS A 529 0.56 -10.22 -18.44
C CYS A 529 1.38 -9.07 -17.86
N MET A 530 0.80 -7.89 -17.83
CA MET A 530 1.32 -6.68 -17.21
C MET A 530 0.20 -5.67 -17.00
N LEU A 531 0.38 -4.71 -16.10
CA LEU A 531 -0.64 -3.74 -15.71
C LEU A 531 -1.93 -4.43 -15.24
N ASP A 532 -1.79 -5.56 -14.53
CA ASP A 532 -2.90 -6.41 -14.09
C ASP A 532 -3.86 -5.71 -13.12
N GLY A 533 -3.44 -4.62 -12.47
CA GLY A 533 -4.31 -3.75 -11.67
C GLY A 533 -5.32 -2.93 -12.48
N TRP A 534 -5.17 -2.87 -13.81
CA TRP A 534 -6.04 -2.15 -14.72
C TRP A 534 -6.96 -3.12 -15.45
N THR A 535 -8.26 -3.05 -15.17
CA THR A 535 -9.26 -4.03 -15.61
C THR A 535 -9.23 -4.27 -17.12
N GLU A 536 -9.01 -3.23 -17.92
CA GLU A 536 -8.94 -3.30 -19.39
C GLU A 536 -7.70 -4.03 -19.93
N LEU A 537 -6.66 -4.20 -19.09
CA LEU A 537 -5.40 -4.85 -19.46
C LEU A 537 -5.23 -6.21 -18.77
N PHE A 538 -6.09 -6.56 -17.83
CA PHE A 538 -6.02 -7.80 -17.08
C PHE A 538 -6.32 -9.02 -17.93
N LYS A 539 -5.36 -9.93 -18.05
CA LYS A 539 -5.41 -11.12 -18.92
C LYS A 539 -5.52 -12.40 -18.09
N TYR A 540 -6.66 -12.61 -17.43
CA TYR A 540 -6.83 -13.73 -16.50
C TYR A 540 -6.57 -15.10 -17.13
N ASP A 541 -6.97 -15.35 -18.40
CA ASP A 541 -6.74 -16.63 -19.07
C ASP A 541 -5.24 -16.94 -19.23
N MET A 542 -4.40 -15.93 -19.47
CA MET A 542 -2.95 -16.12 -19.56
C MET A 542 -2.35 -16.53 -18.21
N TRP A 543 -2.89 -15.99 -17.10
CA TRP A 543 -2.52 -16.42 -15.75
C TRP A 543 -2.92 -17.87 -15.50
N ARG A 544 -4.14 -18.29 -15.87
CA ARG A 544 -4.60 -19.68 -15.76
C ARG A 544 -3.70 -20.65 -16.54
N GLU A 545 -3.34 -20.28 -17.76
CA GLU A 545 -2.41 -21.07 -18.58
C GLU A 545 -1.02 -21.18 -17.91
N ALA A 546 -0.48 -20.09 -17.36
CA ALA A 546 0.81 -20.11 -16.65
C ALA A 546 0.82 -21.08 -15.47
N PHE A 547 -0.23 -21.09 -14.65
CA PHE A 547 -0.41 -22.06 -13.56
C PHE A 547 -0.47 -23.50 -14.09
N ALA A 548 -1.27 -23.74 -15.14
CA ALA A 548 -1.46 -25.08 -15.70
C ALA A 548 -0.17 -25.64 -16.32
N GLU A 549 0.57 -24.82 -17.08
CA GLU A 549 1.84 -25.24 -17.70
C GLU A 549 2.91 -25.63 -16.68
N LEU A 550 2.90 -24.99 -15.51
CA LEU A 550 3.85 -25.28 -14.43
C LEU A 550 3.37 -26.35 -13.45
N GLY A 551 2.12 -26.84 -13.62
CA GLY A 551 1.54 -27.81 -12.71
C GLY A 551 1.36 -27.29 -11.27
N ILE A 552 1.24 -25.96 -11.11
CA ILE A 552 1.03 -25.31 -9.83
C ILE A 552 -0.48 -25.06 -9.65
N ASP A 553 -1.05 -25.60 -8.57
CA ASP A 553 -2.47 -25.40 -8.25
C ASP A 553 -2.67 -24.07 -7.51
N PRO A 554 -3.30 -23.04 -8.11
CA PRO A 554 -3.59 -21.79 -7.41
C PRO A 554 -4.54 -21.96 -6.21
N ALA A 555 -5.42 -22.97 -6.22
CA ALA A 555 -6.31 -23.27 -5.10
C ALA A 555 -5.56 -23.64 -3.82
N PHE A 556 -4.37 -24.22 -3.93
CA PHE A 556 -3.49 -24.50 -2.80
C PHE A 556 -3.15 -23.22 -2.01
N TYR A 557 -2.99 -22.09 -2.69
CA TYR A 557 -2.67 -20.81 -2.05
C TYR A 557 -3.92 -20.09 -1.56
N ALA A 558 -4.97 -19.95 -2.38
CA ALA A 558 -6.12 -19.13 -2.08
C ALA A 558 -7.17 -19.84 -1.21
N TYR A 559 -7.51 -21.11 -1.51
CA TYR A 559 -8.69 -21.78 -0.95
C TYR A 559 -8.40 -22.72 0.20
N ARG A 560 -7.14 -23.01 0.48
CA ARG A 560 -6.78 -23.90 1.58
C ARG A 560 -6.79 -23.18 2.91
N ARG A 561 -7.49 -23.73 3.91
CA ARG A 561 -7.29 -23.37 5.33
C ARG A 561 -5.91 -23.86 5.76
N ARG A 562 -5.14 -23.02 6.43
CA ARG A 562 -3.81 -23.35 6.93
C ARG A 562 -3.87 -23.74 8.39
N GLU A 563 -2.97 -24.63 8.80
CA GLU A 563 -2.88 -25.08 10.18
C GLU A 563 -2.09 -24.07 11.04
N LYS A 564 -2.34 -24.11 12.37
CA LYS A 564 -1.71 -23.21 13.33
C LYS A 564 -0.18 -23.24 13.28
N ASP A 565 0.35 -24.45 13.23
CA ASP A 565 1.79 -24.71 13.31
C ASP A 565 2.47 -24.79 11.95
N GLU A 566 1.74 -24.58 10.86
CA GLU A 566 2.27 -24.53 9.51
C GLU A 566 3.27 -23.36 9.38
N ILE A 567 4.40 -23.64 8.72
CA ILE A 567 5.38 -22.60 8.39
C ILE A 567 4.84 -21.81 7.21
N MET A 568 4.65 -20.51 7.45
CA MET A 568 4.16 -19.58 6.42
C MET A 568 5.32 -19.01 5.60
N PRO A 569 5.10 -18.66 4.31
CA PRO A 569 6.14 -18.04 3.48
C PRO A 569 6.76 -16.78 4.10
N TRP A 570 6.00 -16.06 4.89
CA TRP A 570 6.42 -14.83 5.57
C TRP A 570 6.94 -15.04 6.99
N ASP A 571 7.03 -16.27 7.48
CA ASP A 571 7.48 -16.53 8.88
C ASP A 571 8.96 -16.15 9.11
N VAL A 572 9.76 -15.96 8.08
CA VAL A 572 11.12 -15.43 8.19
C VAL A 572 11.13 -13.97 8.66
N ILE A 573 10.05 -13.23 8.40
CA ILE A 573 9.90 -11.83 8.81
C ILE A 573 9.27 -11.76 10.20
N ASP A 574 9.83 -10.94 11.08
CA ASP A 574 9.24 -10.59 12.37
C ASP A 574 8.66 -9.16 12.30
N CYS A 575 7.35 -9.06 12.15
CA CYS A 575 6.64 -7.79 12.09
C CYS A 575 6.47 -7.13 13.49
N GLY A 576 6.96 -7.76 14.55
CA GLY A 576 6.81 -7.28 15.93
C GLY A 576 5.55 -7.80 16.64
N VAL A 577 4.54 -8.25 15.90
CA VAL A 577 3.33 -8.87 16.46
C VAL A 577 3.50 -10.39 16.44
N THR A 578 3.19 -11.04 17.57
CA THR A 578 3.43 -12.48 17.70
C THR A 578 2.34 -13.33 17.03
N LYS A 579 2.73 -14.52 16.55
CA LYS A 579 1.82 -15.50 15.93
C LYS A 579 0.73 -15.97 16.93
N GLU A 580 1.09 -16.09 18.21
CA GLU A 580 0.17 -16.44 19.30
C GLU A 580 -0.90 -15.38 19.53
N PHE A 581 -0.54 -14.09 19.42
CA PHE A 581 -1.53 -13.02 19.49
C PHE A 581 -2.51 -13.09 18.33
N LEU A 582 -2.02 -13.26 17.10
CA LEU A 582 -2.86 -13.35 15.92
C LEU A 582 -3.81 -14.56 16.00
N TRP A 583 -3.31 -15.70 16.47
CA TRP A 583 -4.13 -16.89 16.66
C TRP A 583 -5.21 -16.69 17.71
N ARG A 584 -4.88 -16.11 18.86
CA ARG A 584 -5.86 -15.78 19.90
C ARG A 584 -6.95 -14.83 19.38
N GLU A 585 -6.60 -13.88 18.53
CA GLU A 585 -7.58 -12.98 17.90
C GLU A 585 -8.46 -13.74 16.88
N LYS A 586 -7.92 -14.74 16.17
CA LYS A 586 -8.71 -15.65 15.32
C LYS A 586 -9.73 -16.44 16.16
N GLU A 587 -9.33 -17.04 17.27
CA GLU A 587 -10.24 -17.78 18.17
C GLU A 587 -11.35 -16.90 18.75
N LYS A 588 -11.05 -15.63 19.03
CA LYS A 588 -12.08 -14.65 19.43
C LYS A 588 -13.04 -14.33 18.29
N ALA A 589 -12.53 -14.22 17.05
CA ALA A 589 -13.35 -13.98 15.87
C ALA A 589 -14.39 -15.08 15.68
N GLU A 590 -14.00 -16.33 15.79
CA GLU A 590 -14.91 -17.49 15.69
C GLU A 590 -16.07 -17.44 16.70
N LYS A 591 -15.86 -16.75 17.82
CA LYS A 591 -16.86 -16.56 18.90
C LYS A 591 -17.53 -15.18 18.84
N ALA A 592 -17.30 -14.38 17.79
CA ALA A 592 -17.74 -13.00 17.68
C ALA A 592 -17.39 -12.12 18.91
N GLN A 593 -16.27 -12.43 19.60
CA GLN A 593 -15.79 -11.69 20.75
C GLN A 593 -14.92 -10.51 20.30
N THR A 594 -15.20 -9.31 20.80
CA THR A 594 -14.42 -8.12 20.48
C THR A 594 -13.15 -8.00 21.32
N THR A 595 -12.16 -7.27 20.79
CA THR A 595 -10.95 -6.86 21.49
C THR A 595 -10.93 -5.34 21.58
N LYS A 596 -10.63 -4.82 22.76
CA LYS A 596 -10.63 -3.37 23.03
C LYS A 596 -9.55 -2.64 22.24
N ASP A 597 -9.77 -1.35 22.01
CA ASP A 597 -8.78 -0.42 21.49
C ASP A 597 -7.55 -0.35 22.39
N CYS A 598 -6.33 -0.26 21.83
CA CYS A 598 -5.08 -0.19 22.58
C CYS A 598 -5.01 1.01 23.53
N ARG A 599 -5.72 2.11 23.25
CA ARG A 599 -5.85 3.28 24.14
C ARG A 599 -6.55 2.94 25.47
N LYS A 600 -7.41 1.90 25.46
CA LYS A 600 -8.10 1.39 26.65
C LYS A 600 -7.28 0.33 27.42
N GLY A 601 -6.03 0.10 27.01
CA GLY A 601 -5.06 -0.79 27.64
C GLY A 601 -4.42 -1.78 26.68
N CYS A 602 -3.25 -2.25 27.02
CA CYS A 602 -2.46 -3.17 26.20
C CYS A 602 -3.17 -4.51 25.99
N ASN A 603 -3.14 -5.01 24.74
CA ASN A 603 -3.72 -6.29 24.35
C ASN A 603 -2.69 -7.44 24.26
N GLY A 604 -1.42 -7.19 24.63
CA GLY A 604 -0.36 -8.21 24.63
C GLY A 604 -0.02 -8.73 23.23
N CYS A 605 0.13 -7.83 22.24
CA CYS A 605 0.39 -8.20 20.86
C CYS A 605 1.85 -8.61 20.56
N GLY A 606 2.78 -8.41 21.51
CA GLY A 606 4.22 -8.69 21.34
C GLY A 606 5.11 -7.46 21.28
N LEU A 607 4.55 -6.29 20.94
CA LEU A 607 5.32 -5.04 20.82
C LEU A 607 5.88 -4.50 22.12
N GLN A 608 5.39 -4.96 23.28
CA GLN A 608 5.96 -4.63 24.60
C GLN A 608 7.44 -5.02 24.74
N ARG A 609 7.93 -5.95 23.91
CA ARG A 609 9.36 -6.31 23.86
C ARG A 609 10.25 -5.17 23.32
N PHE A 610 9.67 -4.21 22.57
CA PHE A 610 10.34 -3.01 22.10
C PHE A 610 10.12 -1.86 23.09
N LYS A 611 10.91 -1.85 24.18
CA LYS A 611 10.77 -0.86 25.26
C LYS A 611 10.81 0.57 24.71
N GLY A 612 9.86 1.41 25.16
CA GLY A 612 9.80 2.82 24.83
C GLY A 612 9.21 3.15 23.44
N VAL A 613 8.88 2.16 22.60
CA VAL A 613 8.32 2.41 21.25
C VAL A 613 6.80 2.43 21.27
N CYS A 614 6.14 1.56 22.05
CA CYS A 614 4.69 1.52 22.15
C CYS A 614 4.20 2.30 23.36
N LYS A 615 3.57 3.46 23.17
CA LYS A 615 3.07 4.30 24.28
C LYS A 615 1.93 3.67 25.11
N TYR A 616 1.29 2.61 24.58
CA TYR A 616 0.17 1.90 25.24
C TYR A 616 0.59 0.60 25.93
N CYS A 617 1.88 0.24 25.86
CA CYS A 617 2.45 -0.95 26.47
C CYS A 617 3.34 -0.50 27.64
N GLY A 618 2.74 0.00 28.73
CA GLY A 618 3.43 0.44 29.92
C GLY A 618 4.21 -0.64 30.65
#